data_b84d19824ec524807021622c80a3ae84
#
_entry.id   b84d19824ec524807021622c80a3ae84
#
_cell.length_a   1.000
_cell.length_b   1.000
_cell.length_c   1.000
_cell.angle_alpha   90.00
_cell.angle_beta   90.00
_cell.angle_gamma   90.00
#
_symmetry.space_group_name_H-M   'P 1'
#
loop_
_entity.id
_entity.type
_entity.pdbx_description
1 polymer ?
#
loop_
_entity_poly.entity_id
_entity_poly.type
_entity_poly.pdbx_seq_one_letter_code
_entity_poly.pdbx_strand_id
1 'polypeptide(L)'
;VFMEEYEKKIRIETSLALNMSKTIILPAAIKFLDQLAKTSAEISSVKWGKNAAIDNQGKLVSNLISEISKANAKLEATIAKNDTQKSIVAMAELRKLVDSLEVEVDDVLWPLPKYSELLFVY
;
A
#
# COMPACT_ATOMS: atom_id res chain seq x y z
N VAL A 1 15.65 -20.69 -22.41
CA VAL A 1 15.86 -21.42 -21.17
C VAL A 1 16.09 -20.47 -20.02
N PHE A 2 17.21 -19.72 -20.04
CA PHE A 2 17.51 -18.75 -18.98
C PHE A 2 16.46 -17.63 -18.91
N MET A 3 16.07 -17.10 -20.06
CA MET A 3 15.07 -16.03 -20.15
C MET A 3 13.68 -16.52 -19.70
N GLU A 4 13.33 -17.74 -20.04
CA GLU A 4 12.04 -18.31 -19.61
C GLU A 4 11.96 -18.46 -18.10
N GLU A 5 13.05 -18.90 -17.46
CA GLU A 5 13.11 -19.01 -16.01
C GLU A 5 13.03 -17.64 -15.32
N TYR A 6 13.69 -16.65 -15.89
CA TYR A 6 13.64 -15.27 -15.40
C TYR A 6 12.24 -14.71 -15.48
N GLU A 7 11.58 -14.85 -16.63
CA GLU A 7 10.21 -14.35 -16.82
C GLU A 7 9.22 -15.05 -15.87
N LYS A 8 9.40 -16.35 -15.66
CA LYS A 8 8.56 -17.11 -14.74
C LYS A 8 8.73 -16.61 -13.31
N LYS A 9 9.96 -16.35 -12.89
CA LYS A 9 10.26 -15.81 -11.57
C LYS A 9 9.62 -14.45 -11.37
N ILE A 10 9.76 -13.55 -12.34
CA ILE A 10 9.16 -12.20 -12.28
C ILE A 10 7.64 -12.30 -12.21
N ARG A 11 7.02 -13.21 -12.95
CA ARG A 11 5.56 -13.41 -12.89
C ARG A 11 5.11 -13.84 -11.50
N ILE A 12 5.85 -14.74 -10.87
CA ILE A 12 5.53 -15.18 -9.51
C ILE A 12 5.66 -14.03 -8.52
N GLU A 13 6.75 -13.27 -8.59
CA GLU A 13 7.00 -12.14 -7.70
C GLU A 13 5.96 -11.03 -7.85
N THR A 14 5.62 -10.67 -9.09
CA THR A 14 4.62 -9.62 -9.35
C THR A 14 3.22 -10.06 -8.94
N SER A 15 2.86 -11.31 -9.16
CA SER A 15 1.57 -11.86 -8.72
C SER A 15 1.46 -11.88 -7.21
N LEU A 16 2.54 -12.24 -6.51
CA LEU A 16 2.57 -12.24 -5.06
C LEU A 16 2.44 -10.82 -4.52
N ALA A 17 3.18 -9.86 -5.08
CA ALA A 17 3.10 -8.46 -4.68
C ALA A 17 1.68 -7.90 -4.85
N LEU A 18 1.05 -8.21 -5.98
CA LEU A 18 -0.32 -7.80 -6.25
C LEU A 18 -1.30 -8.39 -5.23
N ASN A 19 -1.17 -9.67 -4.95
CA ASN A 19 -2.04 -10.35 -3.99
C ASN A 19 -1.89 -9.76 -2.58
N MET A 20 -0.65 -9.54 -2.13
CA MET A 20 -0.38 -8.92 -0.83
C MET A 20 -0.95 -7.52 -0.75
N SER A 21 -0.80 -6.73 -1.80
CA SER A 21 -1.35 -5.37 -1.85
C SER A 21 -2.86 -5.37 -1.70
N LYS A 22 -3.56 -6.23 -2.43
CA LYS A 22 -5.02 -6.31 -2.42
C LYS A 22 -5.60 -6.88 -1.13
N THR A 23 -4.96 -7.92 -0.57
CA THR A 23 -5.57 -8.70 0.51
C THR A 23 -5.05 -8.35 1.89
N ILE A 24 -3.87 -7.75 1.99
CA ILE A 24 -3.24 -7.47 3.27
C ILE A 24 -3.04 -5.98 3.47
N ILE A 25 -2.42 -5.31 2.52
CA ILE A 25 -2.01 -3.90 2.68
C ILE A 25 -3.20 -2.95 2.59
N LEU A 26 -4.02 -3.05 1.55
CA LEU A 26 -5.19 -2.19 1.41
C LEU A 26 -6.19 -2.33 2.56
N PRO A 27 -6.55 -3.54 3.01
CA PRO A 27 -7.43 -3.66 4.18
C PRO A 27 -6.88 -3.01 5.44
N ALA A 28 -5.57 -3.11 5.68
CA ALA A 28 -4.93 -2.46 6.83
C ALA A 28 -5.01 -0.94 6.71
N ALA A 29 -4.77 -0.39 5.54
CA ALA A 29 -4.88 1.04 5.28
C ALA A 29 -6.30 1.56 5.47
N ILE A 30 -7.28 0.79 5.02
CA ILE A 30 -8.70 1.14 5.18
C ILE A 30 -9.09 1.17 6.66
N LYS A 31 -8.62 0.21 7.45
CA LYS A 31 -8.85 0.20 8.90
C LYS A 31 -8.24 1.43 9.57
N PHE A 32 -7.04 1.81 9.17
CA PHE A 32 -6.39 2.99 9.71
C PHE A 32 -7.16 4.27 9.35
N LEU A 33 -7.62 4.37 8.10
CA LEU A 33 -8.44 5.50 7.65
C LEU A 33 -9.74 5.59 8.44
N ASP A 34 -10.38 4.46 8.70
CA ASP A 34 -11.59 4.39 9.52
C ASP A 34 -11.33 4.93 10.93
N GLN A 35 -10.22 4.56 11.56
CA GLN A 35 -9.83 5.07 12.87
C GLN A 35 -9.60 6.58 12.85
N LEU A 36 -8.95 7.11 11.82
CA LEU A 36 -8.74 8.55 11.68
C LEU A 36 -10.06 9.30 11.53
N ALA A 37 -10.99 8.76 10.74
CA ALA A 37 -12.30 9.35 10.52
C ALA A 37 -13.11 9.40 11.81
N LYS A 38 -13.10 8.31 12.60
CA LYS A 38 -13.78 8.25 13.89
C LYS A 38 -13.18 9.25 14.88
N THR A 39 -11.87 9.33 14.95
CA THR A 39 -11.17 10.26 15.83
C THR A 39 -11.52 11.70 15.47
N SER A 40 -11.53 12.05 14.18
CA SER A 40 -11.88 13.38 13.71
C SER A 40 -13.31 13.75 14.10
N ALA A 41 -14.25 12.81 13.92
CA ALA A 41 -15.65 13.03 14.30
C ALA A 41 -15.83 13.21 15.82
N GLU A 42 -15.12 12.40 16.60
CA GLU A 42 -15.18 12.49 18.07
C GLU A 42 -14.62 13.81 18.60
N ILE A 43 -13.51 14.26 18.06
CA ILE A 43 -12.89 15.55 18.40
C ILE A 43 -13.87 16.69 18.12
N SER A 44 -14.55 16.65 16.98
CA SER A 44 -15.56 17.66 16.62
C SER A 44 -16.73 17.65 17.59
N SER A 45 -17.17 16.47 18.04
CA SER A 45 -18.33 16.32 18.94
C SER A 45 -18.06 16.84 20.34
N VAL A 46 -16.81 16.81 20.80
CA VAL A 46 -16.45 17.29 22.15
C VAL A 46 -16.06 18.78 22.16
N LYS A 47 -16.28 19.48 21.06
CA LYS A 47 -16.08 20.93 20.93
C LYS A 47 -14.62 21.39 21.08
N TRP A 48 -13.65 20.52 20.83
CA TRP A 48 -12.24 20.92 20.81
C TRP A 48 -11.86 21.61 19.48
N GLY A 49 -12.80 21.64 18.55
CA GLY A 49 -12.56 22.14 17.19
C GLY A 49 -11.96 21.07 16.28
N LYS A 50 -11.77 21.43 15.02
CA LYS A 50 -11.17 20.53 14.04
C LYS A 50 -9.67 20.46 14.24
N ASN A 51 -9.11 19.27 14.12
CA ASN A 51 -7.67 19.07 14.12
C ASN A 51 -7.19 18.94 12.67
N ALA A 52 -6.53 19.99 12.17
CA ALA A 52 -6.06 20.01 10.78
C ALA A 52 -5.03 18.91 10.50
N ALA A 53 -4.20 18.54 11.48
CA ALA A 53 -3.20 17.49 11.31
C ALA A 53 -3.86 16.14 11.05
N ILE A 54 -4.91 15.80 11.80
CA ILE A 54 -5.65 14.54 11.62
C ILE A 54 -6.36 14.53 10.28
N ASP A 55 -7.02 15.63 9.91
CA ASP A 55 -7.72 15.75 8.63
C ASP A 55 -6.74 15.63 7.45
N ASN A 56 -5.58 16.26 7.54
CA ASN A 56 -4.55 16.19 6.50
C ASN A 56 -3.99 14.77 6.36
N GLN A 57 -3.75 14.09 7.47
CA GLN A 57 -3.30 12.70 7.47
C GLN A 57 -4.36 11.79 6.84
N GLY A 58 -5.63 12.00 7.17
CA GLY A 58 -6.74 11.26 6.58
C GLY A 58 -6.81 11.43 5.06
N LYS A 59 -6.67 12.66 4.58
CA LYS A 59 -6.65 12.97 3.15
C LYS A 59 -5.48 12.29 2.45
N LEU A 60 -4.30 12.34 3.05
CA LEU A 60 -3.10 11.71 2.51
C LEU A 60 -3.28 10.20 2.39
N VAL A 61 -3.75 9.53 3.45
CA VAL A 61 -3.99 8.09 3.45
C VAL A 61 -5.07 7.72 2.43
N SER A 62 -6.15 8.49 2.34
CA SER A 62 -7.21 8.27 1.37
C SER A 62 -6.66 8.35 -0.06
N ASN A 63 -5.83 9.34 -0.36
CA ASN A 63 -5.21 9.50 -1.68
C ASN A 63 -4.28 8.33 -1.98
N LEU A 64 -3.49 7.88 -1.02
CA LEU A 64 -2.60 6.73 -1.19
C LEU A 64 -3.39 5.45 -1.46
N ILE A 65 -4.51 5.23 -0.79
CA ILE A 65 -5.39 4.08 -1.03
C ILE A 65 -5.88 4.10 -2.49
N SER A 66 -6.34 5.26 -2.97
CA SER A 66 -6.80 5.42 -4.35
C SER A 66 -5.69 5.15 -5.35
N GLU A 67 -4.50 5.70 -5.11
CA GLU A 67 -3.34 5.50 -5.99
C GLU A 67 -2.88 4.04 -6.00
N ILE A 68 -2.89 3.37 -4.85
CA ILE A 68 -2.54 1.95 -4.74
C ILE A 68 -3.57 1.10 -5.49
N SER A 69 -4.86 1.41 -5.40
CA SER A 69 -5.90 0.71 -6.16
C SER A 69 -5.66 0.82 -7.66
N LYS A 70 -5.30 2.00 -8.14
CA LYS A 70 -4.96 2.22 -9.56
C LYS A 70 -3.70 1.46 -9.96
N ALA A 71 -2.69 1.48 -9.11
CA ALA A 71 -1.45 0.75 -9.36
C ALA A 71 -1.68 -0.76 -9.39
N ASN A 72 -2.54 -1.29 -8.51
CA ASN A 72 -2.95 -2.69 -8.51
C ASN A 72 -3.61 -3.07 -9.84
N ALA A 73 -4.53 -2.25 -10.33
CA ALA A 73 -5.21 -2.50 -11.61
C ALA A 73 -4.23 -2.50 -12.77
N LYS A 74 -3.28 -1.57 -12.77
CA LYS A 74 -2.25 -1.47 -13.80
C LYS A 74 -1.34 -2.69 -13.80
N LEU A 75 -0.89 -3.12 -12.63
CA LEU A 75 -0.05 -4.31 -12.48
C LEU A 75 -0.80 -5.57 -12.93
N GLU A 76 -2.06 -5.71 -12.52
CA GLU A 76 -2.91 -6.82 -12.92
C GLU A 76 -3.03 -6.91 -14.45
N ALA A 77 -3.21 -5.77 -15.12
CA ALA A 77 -3.30 -5.70 -16.57
C ALA A 77 -1.99 -6.16 -17.24
N THR A 78 -0.84 -5.74 -16.73
CA THR A 78 0.46 -6.13 -17.29
C THR A 78 0.74 -7.61 -17.09
N ILE A 79 0.34 -8.18 -15.94
CA ILE A 79 0.46 -9.60 -15.68
C ILE A 79 -0.42 -10.40 -16.64
N ALA A 80 -1.65 -9.97 -16.85
CA ALA A 80 -2.59 -10.63 -17.76
C ALA A 80 -2.08 -10.66 -19.20
N LYS A 81 -1.32 -9.64 -19.62
CA LYS A 81 -0.72 -9.56 -20.95
C LYS A 81 0.63 -10.28 -21.04
N ASN A 82 1.12 -10.85 -19.95
CA ASN A 82 2.44 -11.48 -19.88
C ASN A 82 3.57 -10.53 -20.28
N ASP A 83 3.40 -9.24 -20.02
CA ASP A 83 4.41 -8.22 -20.33
C ASP A 83 5.35 -8.06 -19.13
N THR A 84 6.47 -8.80 -19.16
CA THR A 84 7.44 -8.84 -18.05
C THR A 84 8.03 -7.47 -17.75
N GLN A 85 8.43 -6.71 -18.80
CA GLN A 85 9.06 -5.41 -18.61
C GLN A 85 8.10 -4.40 -17.96
N LYS A 86 6.87 -4.36 -18.45
CA LYS A 86 5.86 -3.47 -17.90
C LYS A 86 5.43 -3.90 -16.49
N SER A 87 5.42 -5.21 -16.23
CA SER A 87 5.12 -5.71 -14.89
C SER A 87 6.17 -5.28 -13.87
N ILE A 88 7.45 -5.28 -14.24
CA ILE A 88 8.53 -4.82 -13.36
C ILE A 88 8.34 -3.33 -13.03
N VAL A 89 8.04 -2.52 -14.04
CA VAL A 89 7.82 -1.08 -13.85
C VAL A 89 6.59 -0.83 -12.97
N ALA A 90 5.49 -1.52 -13.25
CA ALA A 90 4.25 -1.38 -12.48
C ALA A 90 4.44 -1.83 -11.03
N MET A 91 5.19 -2.90 -10.79
CA MET A 91 5.50 -3.35 -9.44
C MET A 91 6.34 -2.33 -8.68
N ALA A 92 7.30 -1.68 -9.34
CA ALA A 92 8.12 -0.65 -8.73
C ALA A 92 7.28 0.57 -8.33
N GLU A 93 6.33 0.98 -9.16
CA GLU A 93 5.40 2.06 -8.85
C GLU A 93 4.52 1.71 -7.64
N LEU A 94 3.98 0.49 -7.62
CA LEU A 94 3.18 0.00 -6.49
C LEU A 94 4.00 0.01 -5.21
N ARG A 95 5.23 -0.44 -5.27
CA ARG A 95 6.12 -0.50 -4.12
C ARG A 95 6.38 0.88 -3.52
N LYS A 96 6.59 1.89 -4.37
CA LYS A 96 6.76 3.27 -3.90
C LYS A 96 5.55 3.76 -3.12
N LEU A 97 4.35 3.46 -3.62
CA LEU A 97 3.12 3.87 -2.97
C LEU A 97 2.93 3.15 -1.63
N VAL A 98 3.24 1.87 -1.58
CA VAL A 98 3.18 1.08 -0.34
C VAL A 98 4.18 1.59 0.68
N ASP A 99 5.39 1.94 0.25
CA ASP A 99 6.41 2.51 1.14
C ASP A 99 5.95 3.84 1.72
N SER A 100 5.29 4.68 0.93
CA SER A 100 4.72 5.94 1.40
C SER A 100 3.61 5.70 2.43
N LEU A 101 2.79 4.68 2.19
CA LEU A 101 1.71 4.30 3.11
C LEU A 101 2.27 3.76 4.43
N GLU A 102 3.34 2.98 4.37
CA GLU A 102 4.00 2.39 5.56
C GLU A 102 4.36 3.45 6.59
N VAL A 103 4.83 4.61 6.13
CA VAL A 103 5.23 5.72 7.01
C VAL A 103 4.02 6.27 7.79
N GLU A 104 2.83 6.23 7.18
CA GLU A 104 1.63 6.85 7.74
C GLU A 104 0.80 5.92 8.63
N VAL A 105 0.86 4.61 8.39
CA VAL A 105 -0.01 3.65 9.09
C VAL A 105 0.60 3.25 10.43
N ASP A 106 -0.27 3.11 11.44
CA ASP A 106 0.07 2.63 12.77
C ASP A 106 0.78 1.27 12.70
N ASP A 107 1.87 1.10 13.45
CA ASP A 107 2.64 -0.14 13.51
C ASP A 107 1.79 -1.36 13.86
N VAL A 108 0.82 -1.19 14.74
CA VAL A 108 -0.06 -2.28 15.18
C VAL A 108 -0.94 -2.78 14.04
N LEU A 109 -1.33 -1.87 13.13
CA LEU A 109 -2.17 -2.21 11.98
C LEU A 109 -1.38 -2.65 10.76
N TRP A 110 -0.08 -2.32 10.70
CA TRP A 110 0.74 -2.65 9.54
C TRP A 110 1.07 -4.15 9.54
N PRO A 111 0.65 -4.89 8.51
CA PRO A 111 0.72 -6.35 8.52
C PRO A 111 2.08 -6.94 8.19
N LEU A 112 3.04 -6.08 7.82
CA LEU A 112 4.38 -6.52 7.41
C LEU A 112 5.43 -5.82 8.27
N PRO A 113 6.64 -6.39 8.43
CA PRO A 113 7.73 -5.68 9.10
C PRO A 113 8.05 -4.38 8.36
N LYS A 114 8.17 -3.29 9.10
CA LYS A 114 8.60 -2.02 8.53
C LYS A 114 10.10 -2.06 8.23
N TYR A 115 10.54 -1.19 7.33
CA TYR A 115 11.93 -1.13 6.91
C TYR A 115 12.89 -0.99 8.11
N SER A 116 12.53 -0.17 9.09
CA SER A 116 13.33 0.00 10.30
C SER A 116 13.51 -1.28 11.10
N GLU A 117 12.49 -2.14 11.13
CA GLU A 117 12.54 -3.44 11.79
C GLU A 117 13.44 -4.41 11.02
N LEU A 118 13.36 -4.38 9.69
CA LEU A 118 14.18 -5.23 8.82
C LEU A 118 15.67 -4.94 8.97
N LEU A 119 16.04 -3.70 9.27
CA LEU A 119 17.44 -3.32 9.47
C LEU A 119 18.09 -4.01 10.68
N PHE A 120 17.30 -4.45 11.64
CA PHE A 120 17.78 -5.09 12.85
C PHE A 120 17.73 -6.61 12.81
N VAL A 121 17.30 -7.19 11.71
CA VAL A 121 17.24 -8.65 11.52
C VAL A 121 18.60 -9.21 11.11
N TYR A 122 19.42 -8.40 10.51
CA TYR A 122 20.72 -8.84 9.99
C TYR A 122 21.85 -8.45 10.94
#